data_f9593fc6177ba2f676cbc39f17fa09d0
#
_entry.id   f9593fc6177ba2f676cbc39f17fa09d0
#
_cell.length_a   1.000
_cell.length_b   1.000
_cell.length_c   1.000
_cell.angle_alpha   90.00
_cell.angle_beta   90.00
_cell.angle_gamma   90.00
#
_symmetry.space_group_name_H-M   'P 1'
#
loop_
_entity.id
_entity.type
_entity.pdbx_description
1 polymer ?
#
loop_
_entity_poly.entity_id
_entity_poly.type
_entity_poly.pdbx_seq_one_letter_code
_entity_poly.pdbx_strand_id
1 'polypeptide(L)'
;MKKALIFALIFAFVQNMSAQSLKSVLSAQLKTTHDKEDWFVPLNKALKDVTAEQAVWKDGSGNHSIGQLANHILFWNERQLQKFKGEKEKPFNGDNDETFNAFDKAQWAQTVTKLDQVLTELEKIVENADESTLRSWAETISNISTHNAYHTGQIIFVRKLQGSWNVKK
;
A
#
# COMPACT_ATOMS: atom_id res chain seq x y z
N MET A 1 12.46 -22.46 51.04
CA MET A 1 11.96 -23.20 49.87
C MET A 1 10.75 -22.55 49.15
N LYS A 2 9.79 -21.87 49.86
CA LYS A 2 8.61 -21.25 49.22
C LYS A 2 8.94 -20.02 48.32
N LYS A 3 10.00 -19.25 48.59
CA LYS A 3 10.39 -18.06 47.79
C LYS A 3 11.03 -18.37 46.43
N ALA A 4 11.68 -19.52 46.27
CA ALA A 4 12.31 -19.98 45.03
C ALA A 4 11.25 -20.44 43.98
N LEU A 5 10.11 -21.00 44.46
CA LEU A 5 9.03 -21.46 43.58
C LEU A 5 8.28 -20.28 42.90
N ILE A 6 8.14 -19.14 43.60
CA ILE A 6 7.46 -17.95 43.08
C ILE A 6 8.30 -17.30 41.97
N PHE A 7 9.63 -17.30 42.08
CA PHE A 7 10.52 -16.76 41.04
C PHE A 7 10.53 -17.62 39.78
N ALA A 8 10.45 -18.96 39.91
CA ALA A 8 10.36 -19.85 38.74
C ALA A 8 9.04 -19.73 38.00
N LEU A 9 7.91 -19.45 38.67
CA LEU A 9 6.62 -19.24 38.08
C LEU A 9 6.51 -17.89 37.30
N ILE A 10 7.18 -16.85 37.76
CA ILE A 10 7.22 -15.55 37.07
C ILE A 10 8.08 -15.67 35.80
N PHE A 11 9.17 -16.43 35.82
CA PHE A 11 10.03 -16.65 34.64
C PHE A 11 9.35 -17.51 33.57
N ALA A 12 8.51 -18.48 33.95
CA ALA A 12 7.75 -19.30 33.00
C ALA A 12 6.63 -18.54 32.30
N PHE A 13 6.09 -17.48 32.92
CA PHE A 13 5.00 -16.64 32.30
C PHE A 13 5.51 -15.62 31.28
N VAL A 14 6.79 -15.21 31.38
CA VAL A 14 7.40 -14.24 30.44
C VAL A 14 7.76 -14.88 29.10
N GLN A 15 7.88 -16.21 29.00
CA GLN A 15 8.30 -16.92 27.80
C GLN A 15 7.20 -17.03 26.70
N ASN A 16 5.95 -16.69 26.98
CA ASN A 16 4.85 -16.80 26.00
C ASN A 16 4.36 -15.48 25.42
N MET A 17 5.05 -14.37 25.66
CA MET A 17 4.82 -13.15 24.90
C MET A 17 5.60 -13.23 23.59
N SER A 18 5.03 -13.91 22.59
CA SER A 18 5.55 -13.85 21.22
C SER A 18 5.41 -12.43 20.72
N ALA A 19 6.50 -11.65 20.72
CA ALA A 19 6.53 -10.37 20.06
C ALA A 19 6.21 -10.60 18.57
N GLN A 20 5.31 -9.77 18.02
CA GLN A 20 4.98 -9.83 16.60
C GLN A 20 6.27 -9.59 15.79
N SER A 21 6.57 -10.46 14.83
CA SER A 21 7.80 -10.34 14.03
C SER A 21 7.72 -9.11 13.13
N LEU A 22 8.86 -8.50 12.83
CA LEU A 22 8.94 -7.38 11.88
C LEU A 22 8.30 -7.77 10.54
N LYS A 23 8.57 -8.98 10.06
CA LYS A 23 7.93 -9.53 8.84
C LYS A 23 6.41 -9.49 8.91
N SER A 24 5.83 -9.97 10.00
CA SER A 24 4.36 -10.02 10.13
C SER A 24 3.73 -8.63 10.16
N VAL A 25 4.39 -7.64 10.77
CA VAL A 25 3.92 -6.24 10.78
C VAL A 25 3.98 -5.64 9.38
N LEU A 26 5.13 -5.73 8.71
CA LEU A 26 5.32 -5.13 7.40
C LEU A 26 4.43 -5.78 6.32
N SER A 27 4.29 -7.12 6.34
CA SER A 27 3.37 -7.83 5.44
C SER A 27 1.92 -7.44 5.71
N ALA A 28 1.51 -7.30 6.96
CA ALA A 28 0.15 -6.86 7.29
C ALA A 28 -0.13 -5.43 6.78
N GLN A 29 0.82 -4.50 6.93
CA GLN A 29 0.68 -3.14 6.43
C GLN A 29 0.52 -3.09 4.90
N LEU A 30 1.31 -3.84 4.14
CA LEU A 30 1.17 -3.92 2.69
C LEU A 30 -0.20 -4.48 2.30
N LYS A 31 -0.62 -5.62 2.86
CA LYS A 31 -1.90 -6.26 2.57
C LYS A 31 -3.10 -5.37 2.89
N THR A 32 -3.08 -4.69 4.02
CA THR A 32 -4.20 -3.80 4.41
C THR A 32 -4.31 -2.56 3.54
N THR A 33 -3.23 -2.11 2.92
CA THR A 33 -3.28 -1.02 1.93
C THR A 33 -3.65 -1.50 0.53
N HIS A 34 -3.46 -2.76 0.20
CA HIS A 34 -3.68 -3.35 -1.11
C HIS A 34 -5.10 -3.93 -1.27
N ASP A 35 -5.40 -5.05 -0.61
CA ASP A 35 -6.63 -5.83 -0.84
C ASP A 35 -7.34 -6.31 0.42
N LYS A 36 -6.66 -6.36 1.58
CA LYS A 36 -7.22 -6.85 2.83
C LYS A 36 -7.97 -5.75 3.59
N GLU A 37 -9.27 -5.89 3.76
CA GLU A 37 -10.06 -4.99 4.61
C GLU A 37 -9.67 -5.14 6.09
N ASP A 38 -9.43 -3.99 6.75
CA ASP A 38 -9.13 -3.90 8.17
C ASP A 38 -9.66 -2.54 8.71
N TRP A 39 -8.80 -1.67 9.25
CA TRP A 39 -9.19 -0.38 9.82
C TRP A 39 -9.65 0.63 8.76
N PHE A 40 -9.24 0.47 7.53
CA PHE A 40 -9.59 1.33 6.40
C PHE A 40 -9.81 0.51 5.12
N VAL A 41 -10.40 1.15 4.14
CA VAL A 41 -10.68 0.54 2.83
C VAL A 41 -9.39 0.37 2.04
N PRO A 42 -9.06 -0.86 1.58
CA PRO A 42 -7.88 -1.08 0.76
C PRO A 42 -8.05 -0.53 -0.66
N LEU A 43 -6.93 -0.36 -1.36
CA LEU A 43 -6.87 0.26 -2.69
C LEU A 43 -7.72 -0.52 -3.72
N ASN A 44 -7.64 -1.84 -3.76
CA ASN A 44 -8.41 -2.65 -4.70
C ASN A 44 -9.92 -2.44 -4.54
N LYS A 45 -10.40 -2.32 -3.31
CA LYS A 45 -11.80 -1.99 -3.04
C LYS A 45 -12.14 -0.54 -3.45
N ALA A 46 -11.21 0.39 -3.23
CA ALA A 46 -11.39 1.79 -3.62
C ALA A 46 -11.44 1.97 -5.14
N LEU A 47 -10.77 1.12 -5.93
CA LEU A 47 -10.76 1.14 -7.40
C LEU A 47 -11.83 0.24 -8.03
N LYS A 48 -12.47 -0.64 -7.26
CA LYS A 48 -13.46 -1.59 -7.77
C LYS A 48 -14.59 -0.87 -8.50
N ASP A 49 -14.93 -1.37 -9.69
CA ASP A 49 -16.03 -0.89 -10.55
C ASP A 49 -15.89 0.60 -10.99
N VAL A 50 -14.71 1.20 -10.88
CA VAL A 50 -14.44 2.53 -11.43
C VAL A 50 -14.28 2.43 -12.94
N THR A 51 -15.15 3.13 -13.70
CA THR A 51 -15.04 3.19 -15.16
C THR A 51 -13.95 4.18 -15.60
N ALA A 52 -13.52 4.08 -16.86
CA ALA A 52 -12.54 5.00 -17.43
C ALA A 52 -13.06 6.47 -17.43
N GLU A 53 -14.38 6.68 -17.60
CA GLU A 53 -15.03 7.98 -17.50
C GLU A 53 -14.95 8.54 -16.09
N GLN A 54 -15.19 7.71 -15.08
CA GLN A 54 -15.06 8.08 -13.68
C GLN A 54 -13.61 8.36 -13.30
N ALA A 55 -12.65 7.62 -13.88
CA ALA A 55 -11.24 7.78 -13.62
C ALA A 55 -10.68 9.14 -14.06
N VAL A 56 -11.21 9.75 -15.12
CA VAL A 56 -10.77 11.09 -15.60
C VAL A 56 -11.54 12.25 -15.00
N TRP A 57 -12.66 11.98 -14.32
CA TRP A 57 -13.52 13.03 -13.78
C TRP A 57 -12.79 13.92 -12.77
N LYS A 58 -13.06 15.22 -12.83
CA LYS A 58 -12.58 16.24 -11.90
C LYS A 58 -13.73 17.17 -11.50
N ASP A 59 -13.69 17.64 -10.28
CA ASP A 59 -14.69 18.57 -9.72
C ASP A 59 -14.43 20.05 -10.05
N GLY A 60 -13.37 20.34 -10.80
CA GLY A 60 -12.97 21.71 -11.14
C GLY A 60 -12.19 22.46 -10.06
N SER A 61 -11.95 21.86 -8.90
CA SER A 61 -11.25 22.49 -7.76
C SER A 61 -9.71 22.40 -7.84
N GLY A 62 -9.16 21.77 -8.87
CA GLY A 62 -7.72 21.49 -8.98
C GLY A 62 -7.29 20.16 -8.34
N ASN A 63 -8.21 19.39 -7.75
CA ASN A 63 -7.94 18.05 -7.26
C ASN A 63 -7.51 17.09 -8.37
N HIS A 64 -6.68 16.11 -8.03
CA HIS A 64 -6.35 15.02 -8.95
C HIS A 64 -7.56 14.10 -9.15
N SER A 65 -7.69 13.58 -10.38
CA SER A 65 -8.68 12.55 -10.70
C SER A 65 -8.27 11.18 -10.10
N ILE A 66 -9.22 10.23 -10.03
CA ILE A 66 -8.95 8.87 -9.58
C ILE A 66 -7.82 8.23 -10.40
N GLY A 67 -7.86 8.39 -11.72
CA GLY A 67 -6.84 7.84 -12.61
C GLY A 67 -5.47 8.46 -12.38
N GLN A 68 -5.39 9.76 -12.15
CA GLN A 68 -4.14 10.44 -11.80
C GLN A 68 -3.57 9.91 -10.48
N LEU A 69 -4.40 9.77 -9.45
CA LEU A 69 -4.00 9.21 -8.16
C LEU A 69 -3.52 7.75 -8.28
N ALA A 70 -4.24 6.92 -9.02
CA ALA A 70 -3.85 5.53 -9.25
C ALA A 70 -2.53 5.42 -10.03
N ASN A 71 -2.33 6.27 -11.06
CA ASN A 71 -1.08 6.31 -11.82
C ASN A 71 0.11 6.73 -10.96
N HIS A 72 -0.08 7.71 -10.09
CA HIS A 72 0.94 8.16 -9.14
C HIS A 72 1.33 7.04 -8.15
N ILE A 73 0.35 6.34 -7.59
CA ILE A 73 0.61 5.17 -6.73
C ILE A 73 1.38 4.11 -7.51
N LEU A 74 0.95 3.78 -8.73
CA LEU A 74 1.62 2.79 -9.58
C LEU A 74 3.08 3.16 -9.83
N PHE A 75 3.35 4.41 -10.25
CA PHE A 75 4.68 4.90 -10.55
C PHE A 75 5.66 4.69 -9.38
N TRP A 76 5.28 5.11 -8.18
CA TRP A 76 6.16 5.02 -7.02
C TRP A 76 6.32 3.59 -6.52
N ASN A 77 5.26 2.78 -6.55
CA ASN A 77 5.35 1.38 -6.14
C ASN A 77 6.20 0.54 -7.12
N GLU A 78 6.11 0.77 -8.44
CA GLU A 78 6.99 0.12 -9.44
C GLU A 78 8.46 0.43 -9.17
N ARG A 79 8.80 1.68 -8.87
CA ARG A 79 10.17 2.06 -8.56
C ARG A 79 10.70 1.36 -7.31
N GLN A 80 9.90 1.29 -6.26
CA GLN A 80 10.32 0.57 -5.04
C GLN A 80 10.43 -0.94 -5.29
N LEU A 81 9.53 -1.52 -6.06
CA LEU A 81 9.62 -2.92 -6.46
C LEU A 81 10.91 -3.22 -7.22
N GLN A 82 11.27 -2.39 -8.21
CA GLN A 82 12.54 -2.53 -8.96
C GLN A 82 13.74 -2.45 -8.01
N LYS A 83 13.74 -1.49 -7.09
CA LYS A 83 14.80 -1.35 -6.08
C LYS A 83 14.92 -2.58 -5.19
N PHE A 84 13.82 -3.16 -4.71
CA PHE A 84 13.83 -4.37 -3.90
C PHE A 84 14.28 -5.61 -4.69
N LYS A 85 14.06 -5.63 -6.01
CA LYS A 85 14.60 -6.65 -6.92
C LYS A 85 16.09 -6.47 -7.24
N GLY A 86 16.70 -5.37 -6.81
CA GLY A 86 18.08 -5.03 -7.18
C GLY A 86 18.23 -4.59 -8.65
N GLU A 87 17.12 -4.23 -9.29
CA GLU A 87 17.13 -3.75 -10.68
C GLU A 87 17.63 -2.30 -10.74
N LYS A 88 18.26 -1.95 -11.87
CA LYS A 88 18.71 -0.57 -12.09
C LYS A 88 17.51 0.35 -12.32
N GLU A 89 17.27 1.26 -11.39
CA GLU A 89 16.23 2.26 -11.54
C GLU A 89 16.51 3.17 -12.75
N LYS A 90 15.46 3.45 -13.53
CA LYS A 90 15.54 4.51 -14.53
C LYS A 90 15.64 5.86 -13.79
N PRO A 91 16.57 6.76 -14.14
CA PRO A 91 16.61 8.09 -13.55
C PRO A 91 15.26 8.77 -13.71
N PHE A 92 14.77 9.38 -12.63
CA PHE A 92 13.60 10.25 -12.65
C PHE A 92 14.05 11.62 -12.17
N ASN A 93 14.16 12.56 -13.11
CA ASN A 93 14.56 13.94 -12.87
C ASN A 93 13.37 14.90 -13.03
N GLY A 94 12.17 14.35 -13.17
CA GLY A 94 10.93 15.11 -13.34
C GLY A 94 10.36 15.62 -12.02
N ASP A 95 9.38 16.52 -12.13
CA ASP A 95 8.57 16.96 -11.00
C ASP A 95 7.62 15.83 -10.58
N ASN A 96 7.33 15.76 -9.27
CA ASN A 96 6.36 14.83 -8.72
C ASN A 96 4.99 14.93 -9.40
N ASP A 97 4.59 16.12 -9.84
CA ASP A 97 3.34 16.36 -10.57
C ASP A 97 3.26 15.61 -11.90
N GLU A 98 4.38 15.32 -12.55
CA GLU A 98 4.42 14.54 -13.78
C GLU A 98 3.91 13.11 -13.57
N THR A 99 4.08 12.55 -12.37
CA THR A 99 3.61 11.20 -12.05
C THR A 99 2.09 11.09 -12.02
N PHE A 100 1.37 12.19 -11.77
CA PHE A 100 -0.09 12.29 -11.89
C PHE A 100 -0.51 12.56 -13.34
N ASN A 101 0.22 13.42 -14.04
CA ASN A 101 -0.16 13.89 -15.37
C ASN A 101 0.09 12.87 -16.49
N ALA A 102 0.92 11.86 -16.25
CA ALA A 102 1.16 10.77 -17.19
C ALA A 102 -0.02 9.80 -17.36
N PHE A 103 -1.12 9.98 -16.62
CA PHE A 103 -2.30 9.12 -16.72
C PHE A 103 -2.99 9.25 -18.07
N ASP A 104 -3.28 8.11 -18.71
CA ASP A 104 -4.05 7.99 -19.94
C ASP A 104 -5.35 7.19 -19.71
N LYS A 105 -6.48 7.79 -20.06
CA LYS A 105 -7.81 7.19 -19.96
C LYS A 105 -7.91 5.86 -20.71
N ALA A 106 -7.32 5.77 -21.91
CA ALA A 106 -7.37 4.55 -22.72
C ALA A 106 -6.65 3.36 -22.04
N GLN A 107 -5.72 3.65 -21.12
CA GLN A 107 -4.95 2.65 -20.40
C GLN A 107 -5.53 2.33 -19.00
N TRP A 108 -6.70 2.87 -18.64
CA TRP A 108 -7.25 2.73 -17.29
C TRP A 108 -7.29 1.28 -16.78
N ALA A 109 -7.86 0.36 -17.53
CA ALA A 109 -7.94 -1.05 -17.16
C ALA A 109 -6.55 -1.67 -16.97
N GLN A 110 -5.58 -1.31 -17.82
CA GLN A 110 -4.20 -1.77 -17.70
C GLN A 110 -3.53 -1.19 -16.45
N THR A 111 -3.76 0.08 -16.14
CA THR A 111 -3.25 0.74 -14.92
C THR A 111 -3.72 0.01 -13.67
N VAL A 112 -5.02 -0.30 -13.56
CA VAL A 112 -5.58 -1.03 -12.42
C VAL A 112 -4.96 -2.43 -12.30
N THR A 113 -4.90 -3.17 -13.40
CA THR A 113 -4.30 -4.52 -13.42
C THR A 113 -2.83 -4.50 -13.00
N LYS A 114 -2.07 -3.55 -13.54
CA LYS A 114 -0.64 -3.43 -13.27
C LYS A 114 -0.38 -3.01 -11.82
N LEU A 115 -1.22 -2.15 -11.27
CA LEU A 115 -1.14 -1.73 -9.87
C LEU A 115 -1.35 -2.92 -8.93
N ASP A 116 -2.37 -3.74 -9.17
CA ASP A 116 -2.62 -4.97 -8.40
C ASP A 116 -1.43 -5.95 -8.49
N GLN A 117 -0.86 -6.14 -9.68
CA GLN A 117 0.32 -6.98 -9.88
C GLN A 117 1.54 -6.49 -9.10
N VAL A 118 1.83 -5.18 -9.17
CA VAL A 118 2.98 -4.57 -8.48
C VAL A 118 2.85 -4.71 -6.96
N LEU A 119 1.66 -4.45 -6.41
CA LEU A 119 1.41 -4.57 -4.98
C LEU A 119 1.51 -6.04 -4.51
N THR A 120 0.94 -6.97 -5.29
CA THR A 120 1.10 -8.42 -5.04
C THR A 120 2.56 -8.84 -5.03
N GLU A 121 3.39 -8.33 -5.95
CA GLU A 121 4.81 -8.67 -5.99
C GLU A 121 5.58 -8.05 -4.82
N LEU A 122 5.26 -6.83 -4.40
CA LEU A 122 5.84 -6.21 -3.19
C LEU A 122 5.55 -7.06 -1.94
N GLU A 123 4.32 -7.54 -1.78
CA GLU A 123 3.96 -8.44 -0.68
C GLU A 123 4.80 -9.73 -0.70
N LYS A 124 4.91 -10.39 -1.86
CA LYS A 124 5.71 -11.61 -2.02
C LYS A 124 7.18 -11.41 -1.70
N ILE A 125 7.77 -10.29 -2.12
CA ILE A 125 9.18 -9.99 -1.83
C ILE A 125 9.37 -9.83 -0.32
N VAL A 126 8.49 -9.11 0.36
CA VAL A 126 8.57 -8.91 1.82
C VAL A 126 8.35 -10.22 2.57
N GLU A 127 7.40 -11.06 2.15
CA GLU A 127 7.17 -12.38 2.76
C GLU A 127 8.37 -13.32 2.63
N ASN A 128 9.12 -13.24 1.54
CA ASN A 128 10.28 -14.11 1.29
C ASN A 128 11.61 -13.54 1.78
N ALA A 129 11.68 -12.26 2.15
CA ALA A 129 12.90 -11.63 2.62
C ALA A 129 13.35 -12.18 3.99
N ASP A 130 14.66 -12.22 4.23
CA ASP A 130 15.22 -12.52 5.54
C ASP A 130 15.13 -11.32 6.49
N GLU A 131 15.37 -11.56 7.77
CA GLU A 131 15.25 -10.54 8.83
C GLU A 131 16.21 -9.36 8.63
N SER A 132 17.42 -9.59 8.15
CA SER A 132 18.42 -8.54 7.91
C SER A 132 17.99 -7.60 6.77
N THR A 133 17.49 -8.17 5.71
CA THR A 133 16.90 -7.45 4.57
C THR A 133 15.68 -6.63 5.00
N LEU A 134 14.76 -7.25 5.77
CA LEU A 134 13.57 -6.55 6.28
C LEU A 134 13.92 -5.37 7.17
N ARG A 135 14.95 -5.48 8.02
CA ARG A 135 15.43 -4.34 8.84
C ARG A 135 15.89 -3.19 7.97
N SER A 136 16.61 -3.48 6.88
CA SER A 136 17.09 -2.44 5.95
C SER A 136 15.96 -1.80 5.14
N TRP A 137 14.86 -2.51 4.90
CA TRP A 137 13.71 -2.04 4.13
C TRP A 137 12.55 -1.48 4.96
N ALA A 138 12.58 -1.65 6.28
CA ALA A 138 11.43 -1.40 7.15
C ALA A 138 10.84 0.02 7.00
N GLU A 139 11.71 1.05 6.98
CA GLU A 139 11.29 2.44 6.77
C GLU A 139 10.63 2.62 5.40
N THR A 140 11.25 2.10 4.34
CA THR A 140 10.72 2.20 2.98
C THR A 140 9.37 1.52 2.84
N ILE A 141 9.21 0.31 3.40
CA ILE A 141 7.94 -0.44 3.36
C ILE A 141 6.86 0.30 4.13
N SER A 142 7.18 0.87 5.29
CA SER A 142 6.24 1.69 6.06
C SER A 142 5.81 2.93 5.28
N ASN A 143 6.74 3.60 4.60
CA ASN A 143 6.44 4.76 3.76
C ASN A 143 5.57 4.38 2.55
N ILE A 144 5.83 3.24 1.88
CA ILE A 144 4.97 2.70 0.81
C ILE A 144 3.54 2.53 1.34
N SER A 145 3.38 1.86 2.48
CA SER A 145 2.05 1.57 3.05
C SER A 145 1.29 2.85 3.41
N THR A 146 1.95 3.81 4.06
CA THR A 146 1.32 5.09 4.42
C THR A 146 0.98 5.94 3.20
N HIS A 147 1.84 5.98 2.19
CA HIS A 147 1.61 6.66 0.93
C HIS A 147 0.42 6.07 0.17
N ASN A 148 0.34 4.74 0.08
CA ASN A 148 -0.78 4.06 -0.57
C ASN A 148 -2.10 4.31 0.17
N ALA A 149 -2.11 4.25 1.51
CA ALA A 149 -3.29 4.55 2.32
C ALA A 149 -3.76 6.00 2.15
N TYR A 150 -2.82 6.97 2.13
CA TYR A 150 -3.10 8.38 1.93
C TYR A 150 -3.82 8.65 0.60
N HIS A 151 -3.27 8.13 -0.50
CA HIS A 151 -3.87 8.32 -1.82
C HIS A 151 -5.15 7.49 -2.03
N THR A 152 -5.28 6.34 -1.38
CA THR A 152 -6.54 5.57 -1.35
C THR A 152 -7.65 6.39 -0.71
N GLY A 153 -7.37 7.09 0.38
CA GLY A 153 -8.32 8.03 0.99
C GLY A 153 -8.76 9.14 0.04
N GLN A 154 -7.84 9.71 -0.74
CA GLN A 154 -8.16 10.71 -1.76
C GLN A 154 -9.02 10.11 -2.89
N ILE A 155 -8.73 8.90 -3.37
CA ILE A 155 -9.56 8.20 -4.36
C ILE A 155 -11.00 8.04 -3.86
N ILE A 156 -11.17 7.58 -2.63
CA ILE A 156 -12.51 7.44 -2.02
C ILE A 156 -13.21 8.79 -1.90
N PHE A 157 -12.48 9.84 -1.54
CA PHE A 157 -13.02 11.20 -1.47
C PHE A 157 -13.54 11.66 -2.84
N VAL A 158 -12.74 11.52 -3.90
CA VAL A 158 -13.15 11.85 -5.27
C VAL A 158 -14.37 11.02 -5.70
N ARG A 159 -14.41 9.72 -5.40
CA ARG A 159 -15.56 8.85 -5.66
C ARG A 159 -16.83 9.31 -4.95
N LYS A 160 -16.72 9.83 -3.73
CA LYS A 160 -17.87 10.42 -3.01
C LYS A 160 -18.34 11.69 -3.66
N LEU A 161 -17.45 12.58 -4.10
CA LEU A 161 -17.79 13.81 -4.79
C LEU A 161 -18.53 13.54 -6.11
N GLN A 162 -18.09 12.55 -6.88
CA GLN A 162 -18.77 12.19 -8.14
C GLN A 162 -19.99 11.23 -7.96
N GLY A 163 -20.34 10.86 -6.73
CA GLY A 163 -21.47 9.97 -6.44
C GLY A 163 -21.26 8.49 -6.80
N SER A 164 -20.02 8.06 -7.05
CA SER A 164 -19.69 6.67 -7.45
C SER A 164 -19.28 5.76 -6.29
N TRP A 165 -19.27 6.27 -5.05
CA TRP A 165 -18.95 5.51 -3.85
C TRP A 165 -20.22 5.00 -3.17
N ASN A 166 -20.72 3.84 -3.62
CA ASN A 166 -21.89 3.20 -3.02
C ASN A 166 -21.44 2.08 -2.08
N VAL A 167 -21.12 2.43 -0.83
CA VAL A 167 -21.02 1.42 0.21
C VAL A 167 -22.46 1.06 0.61
N LYS A 168 -22.97 -0.08 0.14
CA LYS A 168 -24.14 -0.68 0.78
C LYS A 168 -23.75 -0.95 2.23
N LYS A 169 -24.39 -0.23 3.15
CA LYS A 169 -24.30 -0.49 4.60
C LYS A 169 -24.81 -1.89 4.92
#